data_6cb466a0135fd447eb88384d4d97b2b6
#
_entry.id   6cb466a0135fd447eb88384d4d97b2b6
#
_cell.length_a   1.000
_cell.length_b   1.000
_cell.length_c   1.000
_cell.angle_alpha   90.00
_cell.angle_beta   90.00
_cell.angle_gamma   90.00
#
_symmetry.space_group_name_H-M   'P 1'
#
loop_
_entity.id
_entity.type
_entity.pdbx_description
1 polymer ?
#
loop_
_entity_poly.entity_id
_entity_poly.type
_entity_poly.pdbx_seq_one_letter_code
_entity_poly.pdbx_strand_id
1 'polypeptide(L)'
;ADIEIRFNTDGINKKQYLQTGITFEFQNGTRVWGNYKWVNNETYLNTRLKDVTGWNINAENFALRQIGGGFSYSRSRDVIRFESVPSVGEGQGFSIWSTVRPVDRIVSVFRYDYSELARSYGGEMLYAGWVFTNTTSYQFNRNLFIRLVTQYDSFNDSFGCDPLISYKWNPFTALYLGTNHRFEQIEDSQITNQTTLKESQRQIFIKVQYLWQM
;
A
#
# COMPACT_ATOMS: atom_id res chain seq x y z
N ALA A 1 20.20 5.84 -13.86
CA ALA A 1 20.47 6.87 -12.84
C ALA A 1 19.44 7.96 -13.01
N ASP A 2 18.94 8.51 -11.91
CA ASP A 2 17.97 9.57 -11.87
C ASP A 2 18.45 10.69 -10.93
N ILE A 3 18.29 11.94 -11.37
CA ILE A 3 18.66 13.13 -10.62
C ILE A 3 17.44 14.03 -10.55
N GLU A 4 17.07 14.46 -9.35
CA GLU A 4 15.99 15.42 -9.14
C GLU A 4 16.46 16.57 -8.27
N ILE A 5 16.13 17.80 -8.69
CA ILE A 5 16.32 19.00 -7.89
C ILE A 5 15.01 19.80 -7.94
N ARG A 6 14.42 20.09 -6.80
CA ARG A 6 13.16 20.85 -6.66
C ARG A 6 13.40 22.14 -5.89
N PHE A 7 12.90 23.25 -6.44
CA PHE A 7 12.86 24.55 -5.78
C PHE A 7 11.40 24.96 -5.54
N ASN A 8 11.16 25.74 -4.51
CA ASN A 8 9.89 26.46 -4.35
C ASN A 8 9.90 27.78 -5.15
N THR A 9 8.78 28.52 -5.11
CA THR A 9 8.62 29.82 -5.77
C THR A 9 9.61 30.89 -5.25
N ASP A 10 10.12 30.76 -4.03
CA ASP A 10 11.08 31.67 -3.40
C ASP A 10 12.54 31.25 -3.70
N GLY A 11 12.77 30.28 -4.58
CA GLY A 11 14.11 29.80 -4.93
C GLY A 11 14.78 28.91 -3.87
N ILE A 12 14.05 28.49 -2.83
CA ILE A 12 14.58 27.60 -1.80
C ILE A 12 14.59 26.16 -2.35
N ASN A 13 15.76 25.52 -2.29
CA ASN A 13 15.89 24.10 -2.66
C ASN A 13 15.13 23.22 -1.65
N LYS A 14 14.03 22.64 -2.08
CA LYS A 14 13.15 21.78 -1.27
C LYS A 14 13.59 20.34 -1.25
N LYS A 15 14.19 19.85 -2.33
CA LYS A 15 14.63 18.47 -2.45
C LYS A 15 15.73 18.34 -3.50
N GLN A 16 16.71 17.53 -3.17
CA GLN A 16 17.81 17.22 -4.09
C GLN A 16 18.20 15.76 -3.85
N TYR A 17 18.14 14.91 -4.89
CA TYR A 17 18.65 13.56 -4.78
C TYR A 17 19.35 13.06 -6.04
N LEU A 18 20.23 12.08 -5.85
CA LEU A 18 20.80 11.23 -6.87
C LEU A 18 20.47 9.79 -6.51
N GLN A 19 19.85 9.08 -7.42
CA GLN A 19 19.49 7.67 -7.27
C GLN A 19 20.05 6.86 -8.43
N THR A 20 20.56 5.68 -8.12
CA THR A 20 20.94 4.67 -9.11
C THR A 20 20.20 3.39 -8.86
N GLY A 21 19.96 2.62 -9.90
CA GLY A 21 19.29 1.32 -9.81
C GLY A 21 19.84 0.34 -10.83
N ILE A 22 19.62 -0.92 -10.54
CA ILE A 22 19.94 -2.05 -11.42
C ILE A 22 18.75 -2.98 -11.47
N THR A 23 18.50 -3.54 -12.65
CA THR A 23 17.42 -4.51 -12.90
C THR A 23 18.01 -5.72 -13.62
N PHE A 24 17.64 -6.90 -13.15
CA PHE A 24 17.91 -8.18 -13.80
C PHE A 24 16.60 -8.82 -14.19
N GLU A 25 16.48 -9.20 -15.43
CA GLU A 25 15.34 -9.94 -15.97
C GLU A 25 15.80 -11.30 -16.46
N PHE A 26 15.15 -12.36 -15.96
CA PHE A 26 15.49 -13.74 -16.28
C PHE A 26 14.46 -14.33 -17.24
N GLN A 27 14.88 -15.24 -18.09
CA GLN A 27 14.00 -15.90 -19.08
C GLN A 27 12.84 -16.68 -18.46
N ASN A 28 12.97 -17.11 -17.21
CA ASN A 28 11.91 -17.79 -16.45
C ASN A 28 10.84 -16.83 -15.88
N GLY A 29 10.83 -15.56 -16.32
CA GLY A 29 9.87 -14.55 -15.84
C GLY A 29 10.16 -13.99 -14.45
N THR A 30 11.35 -14.28 -13.88
CA THR A 30 11.81 -13.64 -12.65
C THR A 30 12.42 -12.28 -12.96
N ARG A 31 12.05 -11.27 -12.19
CA ARG A 31 12.66 -9.94 -12.23
C ARG A 31 13.16 -9.59 -10.84
N VAL A 32 14.41 -9.13 -10.76
CA VAL A 32 15.04 -8.63 -9.54
C VAL A 32 15.57 -7.25 -9.80
N TRP A 33 15.24 -6.29 -8.94
CA TRP A 33 15.75 -4.92 -9.09
C TRP A 33 15.99 -4.27 -7.74
N GLY A 34 16.91 -3.33 -7.73
CA GLY A 34 17.19 -2.54 -6.55
C GLY A 34 17.61 -1.13 -6.93
N ASN A 35 17.39 -0.22 -6.00
CA ASN A 35 17.79 1.17 -6.12
C ASN A 35 18.56 1.61 -4.87
N TYR A 36 19.50 2.50 -5.06
CA TYR A 36 20.20 3.17 -3.97
C TYR A 36 20.16 4.68 -4.17
N LYS A 37 19.74 5.40 -3.15
CA LYS A 37 19.69 6.85 -3.11
C LYS A 37 20.93 7.38 -2.39
N TRP A 38 21.90 7.83 -3.20
CA TRP A 38 23.23 8.25 -2.73
C TRP A 38 23.24 9.55 -1.96
N VAL A 39 22.55 10.54 -2.52
CA VAL A 39 22.41 11.87 -1.92
C VAL A 39 20.93 12.18 -1.91
N ASN A 40 20.41 12.55 -0.79
CA ASN A 40 19.08 13.09 -0.68
C ASN A 40 19.04 14.12 0.45
N ASN A 41 18.83 15.35 0.06
CA ASN A 41 18.65 16.45 1.01
C ASN A 41 17.23 16.98 0.84
N GLU A 42 16.56 17.21 1.94
CA GLU A 42 15.19 17.73 1.97
C GLU A 42 15.11 18.95 2.89
N THR A 43 14.35 19.97 2.50
CA THR A 43 14.02 21.09 3.37
C THR A 43 12.56 21.02 3.77
N TYR A 44 12.30 20.84 5.05
CA TYR A 44 10.97 20.76 5.64
C TYR A 44 10.87 21.70 6.84
N LEU A 45 9.80 22.50 6.95
CA LEU A 45 9.60 23.53 7.97
C LEU A 45 10.85 24.41 8.19
N ASN A 46 11.46 24.90 7.10
CA ASN A 46 12.71 25.68 7.07
C ASN A 46 13.95 24.97 7.65
N THR A 47 13.84 23.68 8.01
CA THR A 47 14.97 22.87 8.46
C THR A 47 15.53 22.09 7.27
N ARG A 48 16.83 22.23 7.02
CA ARG A 48 17.52 21.43 5.99
C ARG A 48 18.00 20.12 6.57
N LEU A 49 17.41 19.04 6.11
CA LEU A 49 17.73 17.67 6.48
C LEU A 49 18.65 17.06 5.42
N LYS A 50 19.77 16.55 5.87
CA LYS A 50 20.80 15.97 4.99
C LYS A 50 20.80 14.45 5.13
N ASP A 51 21.38 13.78 4.12
CA ASP A 51 21.63 12.34 4.13
C ASP A 51 20.37 11.50 4.36
N VAL A 52 19.24 11.94 3.83
CA VAL A 52 17.98 11.16 3.76
C VAL A 52 18.15 10.10 2.68
N THR A 53 19.12 9.20 2.88
CA THR A 53 19.53 8.15 1.94
C THR A 53 18.73 6.87 2.17
N GLY A 54 18.79 5.94 1.22
CA GLY A 54 18.08 4.68 1.37
C GLY A 54 18.30 3.73 0.22
N TRP A 55 17.93 2.50 0.40
CA TRP A 55 17.98 1.47 -0.62
C TRP A 55 16.76 0.57 -0.55
N ASN A 56 16.46 -0.06 -1.65
CA ASN A 56 15.47 -1.11 -1.73
C ASN A 56 15.95 -2.23 -2.65
N ILE A 57 15.44 -3.42 -2.38
CA ILE A 57 15.57 -4.60 -3.24
C ILE A 57 14.21 -5.21 -3.42
N ASN A 58 13.93 -5.65 -4.63
CA ASN A 58 12.65 -6.21 -5.01
C ASN A 58 12.90 -7.46 -5.85
N ALA A 59 12.01 -8.43 -5.73
CA ALA A 59 11.98 -9.60 -6.59
C ALA A 59 10.53 -10.00 -6.88
N GLU A 60 10.25 -10.41 -8.12
CA GLU A 60 8.93 -10.88 -8.51
C GLU A 60 9.03 -12.00 -9.54
N ASN A 61 8.02 -12.88 -9.56
CA ASN A 61 7.85 -13.89 -10.58
C ASN A 61 6.38 -14.09 -10.89
N PHE A 62 6.02 -14.03 -12.17
CA PHE A 62 4.68 -14.25 -12.70
C PHE A 62 4.68 -15.28 -13.85
N ALA A 63 5.66 -16.17 -13.89
CA ALA A 63 5.80 -17.19 -14.93
C ALA A 63 4.65 -18.21 -14.91
N LEU A 64 4.13 -18.53 -13.73
CA LEU A 64 3.01 -19.46 -13.59
C LEU A 64 1.67 -18.74 -13.70
N ARG A 65 0.75 -19.31 -14.49
CA ARG A 65 -0.59 -18.74 -14.67
C ARG A 65 -1.40 -18.73 -13.37
N GLN A 66 -1.24 -19.78 -12.56
CA GLN A 66 -2.03 -19.99 -11.35
C GLN A 66 -1.55 -19.17 -10.16
N ILE A 67 -0.25 -18.90 -10.09
CA ILE A 67 0.36 -18.17 -8.97
C ILE A 67 1.51 -17.30 -9.45
N GLY A 68 1.52 -16.07 -8.98
CA GLY A 68 2.63 -15.15 -9.14
C GLY A 68 2.71 -14.25 -7.93
N GLY A 69 3.84 -13.60 -7.75
CA GLY A 69 4.00 -12.68 -6.63
C GLY A 69 5.40 -12.15 -6.53
N GLY A 70 5.62 -11.39 -5.49
CA GLY A 70 6.91 -10.74 -5.27
C GLY A 70 7.09 -10.32 -3.83
N PHE A 71 8.27 -9.79 -3.62
CA PHE A 71 8.76 -9.31 -2.35
C PHE A 71 9.52 -8.01 -2.56
N SER A 72 9.41 -7.10 -1.62
CA SER A 72 10.17 -5.86 -1.54
C SER A 72 10.71 -5.70 -0.13
N TYR A 73 11.96 -5.26 0.00
CA TYR A 73 12.54 -4.81 1.25
C TYR A 73 13.21 -3.47 1.04
N SER A 74 13.04 -2.55 1.99
CA SER A 74 13.64 -1.23 1.96
C SER A 74 14.20 -0.85 3.31
N ARG A 75 15.28 -0.09 3.28
CA ARG A 75 15.83 0.59 4.45
C ARG A 75 16.24 1.99 4.05
N SER A 76 15.83 2.97 4.84
CA SER A 76 16.03 4.38 4.55
C SER A 76 16.22 5.20 5.82
N ARG A 77 16.85 6.33 5.66
CA ARG A 77 16.78 7.42 6.62
C ARG A 77 15.63 8.31 6.18
N ASP A 78 14.59 8.40 7.00
CA ASP A 78 13.37 9.12 6.67
C ASP A 78 13.16 10.34 7.57
N VAL A 79 12.47 11.34 7.02
CA VAL A 79 12.18 12.56 7.77
C VAL A 79 11.04 12.33 8.74
N ILE A 80 11.29 12.58 10.02
CA ILE A 80 10.28 12.61 11.09
C ILE A 80 9.54 13.94 10.97
N ARG A 81 8.28 13.89 10.41
CA ARG A 81 7.51 15.11 10.08
C ARG A 81 6.47 15.50 11.11
N PHE A 82 6.16 14.64 12.05
CA PHE A 82 5.14 14.88 13.09
C PHE A 82 5.67 15.58 14.33
N GLU A 83 6.98 15.88 14.38
CA GLU A 83 7.61 16.66 15.43
C GLU A 83 7.65 18.14 15.08
N SER A 84 7.63 18.99 16.10
CA SER A 84 7.73 20.45 15.95
C SER A 84 9.05 20.91 15.28
N VAL A 85 10.13 20.17 15.52
CA VAL A 85 11.41 20.33 14.84
C VAL A 85 11.68 19.06 14.04
N PRO A 86 11.65 19.13 12.69
CA PRO A 86 11.90 17.97 11.86
C PRO A 86 13.30 17.40 12.07
N SER A 87 13.38 16.09 12.14
CA SER A 87 14.64 15.34 12.29
C SER A 87 14.70 14.16 11.31
N VAL A 88 15.81 13.46 11.27
CA VAL A 88 15.98 12.27 10.42
C VAL A 88 16.00 11.04 11.31
N GLY A 89 15.14 10.09 11.03
CA GLY A 89 15.08 8.77 11.67
C GLY A 89 15.55 7.65 10.75
N GLU A 90 15.54 6.44 11.26
CA GLU A 90 15.84 5.20 10.54
C GLU A 90 14.57 4.42 10.28
N GLY A 91 14.22 4.25 9.00
CA GLY A 91 13.05 3.52 8.55
C GLY A 91 13.42 2.19 7.89
N GLN A 92 12.59 1.20 8.08
CA GLN A 92 12.62 -0.01 7.27
C GLN A 92 11.21 -0.51 6.97
N GLY A 93 11.11 -1.26 5.90
CA GLY A 93 9.84 -1.83 5.50
C GLY A 93 10.01 -3.02 4.60
N PHE A 94 9.02 -3.88 4.58
CA PHE A 94 8.93 -4.93 3.58
C PHE A 94 7.49 -5.13 3.11
N SER A 95 7.37 -5.58 1.88
CA SER A 95 6.09 -5.92 1.27
C SER A 95 6.19 -7.30 0.66
N ILE A 96 5.12 -8.07 0.80
CA ILE A 96 4.93 -9.35 0.09
C ILE A 96 3.60 -9.26 -0.63
N TRP A 97 3.56 -9.63 -1.90
CA TRP A 97 2.32 -9.71 -2.66
C TRP A 97 2.24 -11.00 -3.45
N SER A 98 1.05 -11.48 -3.64
CA SER A 98 0.80 -12.68 -4.42
C SER A 98 -0.54 -12.57 -5.14
N THR A 99 -0.58 -13.07 -6.38
CA THR A 99 -1.81 -13.28 -7.14
C THR A 99 -2.00 -14.77 -7.32
N VAL A 100 -3.14 -15.27 -6.87
CA VAL A 100 -3.50 -16.69 -6.95
C VAL A 100 -4.75 -16.85 -7.79
N ARG A 101 -4.70 -17.75 -8.79
CA ARG A 101 -5.81 -18.10 -9.70
C ARG A 101 -6.05 -19.60 -9.63
N PRO A 102 -6.79 -20.09 -8.61
CA PRO A 102 -7.04 -21.54 -8.47
C PRO A 102 -7.79 -22.11 -9.67
N VAL A 103 -8.70 -21.30 -10.22
CA VAL A 103 -9.45 -21.55 -11.45
C VAL A 103 -9.59 -20.24 -12.22
N ASP A 104 -9.89 -20.31 -13.51
CA ASP A 104 -9.97 -19.13 -14.40
C ASP A 104 -10.98 -18.05 -13.93
N ARG A 105 -11.95 -18.45 -13.12
CA ARG A 105 -13.02 -17.56 -12.62
C ARG A 105 -12.72 -16.90 -11.30
N ILE A 106 -11.67 -17.33 -10.59
CA ILE A 106 -11.28 -16.80 -9.29
C ILE A 106 -9.90 -16.17 -9.40
N VAL A 107 -9.80 -14.93 -8.96
CA VAL A 107 -8.53 -14.23 -8.79
C VAL A 107 -8.49 -13.66 -7.39
N SER A 108 -7.50 -14.06 -6.61
CA SER A 108 -7.22 -13.50 -5.29
C SER A 108 -5.86 -12.82 -5.31
N VAL A 109 -5.82 -11.57 -4.88
CA VAL A 109 -4.59 -10.79 -4.70
C VAL A 109 -4.42 -10.54 -3.21
N PHE A 110 -3.28 -10.96 -2.69
CA PHE A 110 -2.87 -10.77 -1.31
C PHE A 110 -1.73 -9.77 -1.29
N ARG A 111 -1.75 -8.87 -0.32
CA ARG A 111 -0.66 -7.94 -0.06
C ARG A 111 -0.48 -7.77 1.45
N TYR A 112 0.75 -7.85 1.88
CA TYR A 112 1.18 -7.57 3.24
C TYR A 112 2.29 -6.52 3.18
N ASP A 113 2.08 -5.40 3.84
CA ASP A 113 3.04 -4.30 3.93
C ASP A 113 3.37 -4.04 5.40
N TYR A 114 4.64 -4.10 5.75
CA TYR A 114 5.16 -3.73 7.07
C TYR A 114 6.01 -2.48 6.94
N SER A 115 5.91 -1.57 7.88
CA SER A 115 6.80 -0.44 8.00
C SER A 115 7.04 -0.05 9.45
N GLU A 116 8.25 0.44 9.72
CA GLU A 116 8.64 1.00 10.99
C GLU A 116 9.54 2.22 10.81
N LEU A 117 9.53 3.08 11.79
CA LEU A 117 10.42 4.23 11.89
C LEU A 117 10.91 4.34 13.33
N ALA A 118 12.22 4.43 13.50
CA ALA A 118 12.88 4.67 14.77
C ALA A 118 13.66 5.99 14.71
N ARG A 119 13.93 6.57 15.86
CA ARG A 119 14.70 7.82 15.97
C ARG A 119 16.15 7.65 15.53
N SER A 120 16.71 6.47 15.76
CA SER A 120 18.05 6.06 15.33
C SER A 120 18.13 4.55 15.26
N TYR A 121 19.20 4.01 14.70
CA TYR A 121 19.45 2.56 14.68
C TYR A 121 19.50 1.98 16.10
N GLY A 122 18.58 1.07 16.41
CA GLY A 122 18.45 0.49 17.76
C GLY A 122 17.95 1.46 18.84
N GLY A 123 17.48 2.66 18.43
CA GLY A 123 16.93 3.66 19.32
C GLY A 123 15.42 3.54 19.54
N GLU A 124 14.82 4.62 20.02
CA GLU A 124 13.39 4.72 20.28
C GLU A 124 12.57 4.46 19.01
N MET A 125 11.67 3.49 19.08
CA MET A 125 10.71 3.21 18.02
C MET A 125 9.60 4.25 18.04
N LEU A 126 9.41 4.95 16.93
CA LEU A 126 8.38 5.98 16.78
C LEU A 126 7.06 5.37 16.31
N TYR A 127 7.12 4.44 15.40
CA TYR A 127 5.99 3.59 15.02
C TYR A 127 6.49 2.29 14.37
N ALA A 128 5.69 1.25 14.49
CA ALA A 128 5.82 0.01 13.74
C ALA A 128 4.44 -0.58 13.53
N GLY A 129 4.18 -1.09 12.34
CA GLY A 129 2.89 -1.71 12.04
C GLY A 129 2.86 -2.31 10.65
N TRP A 130 1.74 -2.94 10.35
CA TRP A 130 1.52 -3.64 9.09
C TRP A 130 0.08 -3.48 8.61
N VAL A 131 -0.07 -3.58 7.30
CA VAL A 131 -1.37 -3.62 6.64
C VAL A 131 -1.45 -4.90 5.81
N PHE A 132 -2.50 -5.66 6.00
CA PHE A 132 -2.82 -6.81 5.16
C PHE A 132 -4.05 -6.49 4.32
N THR A 133 -3.96 -6.70 3.01
CA THR A 133 -5.07 -6.52 2.08
C THR A 133 -5.28 -7.79 1.26
N ASN A 134 -6.51 -8.23 1.15
CA ASN A 134 -6.92 -9.26 0.21
C ASN A 134 -8.00 -8.70 -0.71
N THR A 135 -7.84 -8.90 -2.01
CA THR A 135 -8.86 -8.63 -3.01
C THR A 135 -9.17 -9.93 -3.74
N THR A 136 -10.34 -10.49 -3.49
CA THR A 136 -10.82 -11.68 -4.19
C THR A 136 -11.94 -11.31 -5.14
N SER A 137 -11.81 -11.72 -6.38
CA SER A 137 -12.80 -11.56 -7.44
C SER A 137 -13.27 -12.90 -7.95
N TYR A 138 -14.56 -13.07 -8.09
CA TYR A 138 -15.19 -14.25 -8.67
C TYR A 138 -16.10 -13.88 -9.84
N GLN A 139 -15.83 -14.44 -11.00
CA GLN A 139 -16.62 -14.23 -12.20
C GLN A 139 -17.58 -15.41 -12.42
N PHE A 140 -18.84 -15.23 -12.10
CA PHE A 140 -19.87 -16.25 -12.31
C PHE A 140 -20.09 -16.54 -13.80
N ASN A 141 -20.23 -15.47 -14.59
CA ASN A 141 -20.41 -15.54 -16.04
C ASN A 141 -19.92 -14.23 -16.68
N ARG A 142 -20.18 -14.02 -17.98
CA ARG A 142 -19.75 -12.84 -18.71
C ARG A 142 -20.34 -11.52 -18.17
N ASN A 143 -21.48 -11.62 -17.48
CA ASN A 143 -22.27 -10.47 -17.05
C ASN A 143 -22.20 -10.22 -15.54
N LEU A 144 -22.00 -11.25 -14.72
CA LEU A 144 -22.02 -11.17 -13.26
C LEU A 144 -20.65 -11.45 -12.66
N PHE A 145 -20.20 -10.54 -11.85
CA PHE A 145 -18.94 -10.62 -11.13
C PHE A 145 -19.11 -10.11 -9.69
N ILE A 146 -18.44 -10.74 -8.76
CA ILE A 146 -18.38 -10.34 -7.35
C ILE A 146 -16.94 -10.06 -6.99
N ARG A 147 -16.70 -9.00 -6.24
CA ARG A 147 -15.42 -8.67 -5.65
C ARG A 147 -15.58 -8.44 -4.16
N LEU A 148 -14.67 -8.98 -3.38
CA LEU A 148 -14.53 -8.73 -1.96
C LEU A 148 -13.14 -8.15 -1.71
N VAL A 149 -13.08 -6.98 -1.08
CA VAL A 149 -11.84 -6.43 -0.55
C VAL A 149 -11.91 -6.52 0.97
N THR A 150 -10.89 -7.11 1.58
CA THR A 150 -10.70 -7.10 3.03
C THR A 150 -9.36 -6.50 3.36
N GLN A 151 -9.30 -5.68 4.40
CA GLN A 151 -8.09 -5.03 4.87
C GLN A 151 -8.05 -5.05 6.39
N TYR A 152 -6.90 -5.40 6.93
CA TYR A 152 -6.59 -5.17 8.34
C TYR A 152 -5.41 -4.21 8.43
N ASP A 153 -5.54 -3.21 9.27
CA ASP A 153 -4.54 -2.17 9.52
C ASP A 153 -4.18 -2.20 11.01
N SER A 154 -2.94 -2.63 11.31
CA SER A 154 -2.44 -2.73 12.68
C SER A 154 -2.02 -1.40 13.29
N PHE A 155 -1.91 -0.32 12.48
CA PHE A 155 -1.64 1.04 13.01
C PHE A 155 -2.86 1.63 13.71
N ASN A 156 -4.05 1.26 13.23
CA ASN A 156 -5.33 1.78 13.73
C ASN A 156 -6.20 0.68 14.34
N ASP A 157 -5.69 -0.54 14.46
CA ASP A 157 -6.43 -1.74 14.90
C ASP A 157 -7.81 -1.84 14.23
N SER A 158 -7.81 -1.64 12.91
CA SER A 158 -9.04 -1.56 12.14
C SER A 158 -9.14 -2.65 11.08
N PHE A 159 -10.36 -3.15 10.88
CA PHE A 159 -10.71 -4.12 9.85
C PHE A 159 -11.74 -3.53 8.88
N GLY A 160 -11.45 -3.62 7.58
CA GLY A 160 -12.34 -3.20 6.51
C GLY A 160 -12.84 -4.38 5.69
N CYS A 161 -14.10 -4.30 5.22
CA CYS A 161 -14.71 -5.31 4.36
C CYS A 161 -15.63 -4.64 3.34
N ASP A 162 -15.28 -4.74 2.04
CA ASP A 162 -15.94 -4.04 0.94
C ASP A 162 -16.41 -5.02 -0.13
N PRO A 163 -17.56 -5.66 0.02
CA PRO A 163 -18.16 -6.46 -1.02
C PRO A 163 -18.77 -5.59 -2.12
N LEU A 164 -18.59 -6.04 -3.37
CA LEU A 164 -19.14 -5.41 -4.56
C LEU A 164 -19.71 -6.47 -5.50
N ILE A 165 -20.93 -6.28 -5.94
CA ILE A 165 -21.56 -7.03 -7.02
C ILE A 165 -21.66 -6.12 -8.24
N SER A 166 -21.25 -6.62 -9.40
CA SER A 166 -21.36 -5.91 -10.67
C SER A 166 -22.10 -6.78 -11.66
N TYR A 167 -23.14 -6.22 -12.26
CA TYR A 167 -23.95 -6.86 -13.29
C TYR A 167 -23.98 -6.03 -14.56
N LYS A 168 -23.48 -6.59 -15.66
CA LYS A 168 -23.57 -5.99 -16.99
C LYS A 168 -24.85 -6.46 -17.67
N TRP A 169 -25.81 -5.55 -17.82
CA TRP A 169 -27.04 -5.84 -18.52
C TRP A 169 -26.81 -6.00 -20.04
N ASN A 170 -26.02 -5.10 -20.58
CA ASN A 170 -25.57 -5.09 -21.98
C ASN A 170 -24.21 -4.37 -22.08
N PRO A 171 -23.55 -4.29 -23.25
CA PRO A 171 -22.25 -3.62 -23.38
C PRO A 171 -22.21 -2.17 -22.91
N PHE A 172 -23.36 -1.50 -22.85
CA PHE A 172 -23.49 -0.07 -22.54
C PHE A 172 -24.04 0.20 -21.15
N THR A 173 -24.59 -0.83 -20.47
CA THR A 173 -25.25 -0.65 -19.16
C THR A 173 -24.69 -1.59 -18.14
N ALA A 174 -24.23 -1.05 -17.01
CA ALA A 174 -23.78 -1.82 -15.87
C ALA A 174 -24.40 -1.30 -14.57
N LEU A 175 -24.77 -2.23 -13.70
CA LEU A 175 -25.28 -1.99 -12.36
C LEU A 175 -24.22 -2.44 -11.34
N TYR A 176 -23.97 -1.62 -10.36
CA TYR A 176 -23.08 -1.93 -9.24
C TYR A 176 -23.85 -1.77 -7.93
N LEU A 177 -23.72 -2.77 -7.06
CA LEU A 177 -24.22 -2.76 -5.69
C LEU A 177 -23.05 -3.09 -4.78
N GLY A 178 -22.74 -2.22 -3.84
CA GLY A 178 -21.65 -2.43 -2.92
C GLY A 178 -21.95 -1.89 -1.54
N THR A 179 -21.19 -2.41 -0.59
CA THR A 179 -21.16 -1.89 0.78
C THR A 179 -19.71 -1.71 1.21
N ASN A 180 -19.52 -0.79 2.16
CA ASN A 180 -18.25 -0.61 2.84
C ASN A 180 -18.51 -0.72 4.34
N HIS A 181 -17.79 -1.60 5.00
CA HIS A 181 -17.85 -1.81 6.44
C HIS A 181 -16.48 -1.58 7.04
N ARG A 182 -16.40 -0.77 8.06
CA ARG A 182 -15.20 -0.57 8.86
C ARG A 182 -15.49 -0.89 10.32
N PHE A 183 -14.59 -1.66 10.91
CA PHE A 183 -14.63 -2.06 12.30
C PHE A 183 -13.36 -1.56 12.97
N GLU A 184 -13.48 -0.99 14.15
CA GLU A 184 -12.37 -0.50 14.96
C GLU A 184 -12.41 -1.17 16.32
N GLN A 185 -11.23 -1.37 16.89
CA GLN A 185 -11.06 -1.93 18.20
C GLN A 185 -11.31 -0.82 19.24
N ILE A 186 -12.30 -1.01 20.12
CA ILE A 186 -12.59 -0.08 21.20
C ILE A 186 -12.30 -0.78 22.51
N GLU A 187 -11.45 -0.16 23.32
CA GLU A 187 -11.26 -0.53 24.71
C GLU A 187 -12.46 -0.07 25.52
N ASP A 188 -13.33 -0.98 25.96
CA ASP A 188 -14.40 -0.66 26.88
C ASP A 188 -13.85 -0.61 28.31
N SER A 189 -13.51 0.59 28.76
CA SER A 189 -12.86 0.85 30.05
C SER A 189 -13.76 0.65 31.26
N GLN A 190 -15.03 0.23 31.08
CA GLN A 190 -16.00 0.21 32.19
C GLN A 190 -16.34 -1.16 32.75
N ILE A 191 -16.11 -2.27 32.08
CA ILE A 191 -16.66 -3.56 32.59
C ILE A 191 -15.67 -4.74 32.52
N THR A 192 -14.72 -4.81 31.59
CA THR A 192 -13.74 -5.92 31.53
C THR A 192 -12.64 -5.55 30.53
N ASN A 193 -11.39 -6.01 30.73
CA ASN A 193 -10.28 -5.92 29.75
C ASN A 193 -10.58 -6.73 28.46
N GLN A 194 -11.76 -6.57 27.88
CA GLN A 194 -12.15 -7.20 26.62
C GLN A 194 -12.18 -6.16 25.52
N THR A 195 -11.27 -6.35 24.59
CA THR A 195 -11.23 -5.58 23.34
C THR A 195 -12.34 -6.10 22.42
N THR A 196 -13.26 -5.24 22.05
CA THR A 196 -14.38 -5.60 21.17
C THR A 196 -14.28 -4.85 19.85
N LEU A 197 -14.39 -5.57 18.73
CA LEU A 197 -14.52 -4.97 17.41
C LEU A 197 -15.92 -4.36 17.26
N LYS A 198 -15.98 -3.05 17.08
CA LYS A 198 -17.22 -2.31 16.85
C LYS A 198 -17.24 -1.73 15.44
N GLU A 199 -18.37 -1.84 14.76
CA GLU A 199 -18.55 -1.20 13.46
C GLU A 199 -18.58 0.32 13.63
N SER A 200 -17.56 1.00 13.09
CA SER A 200 -17.41 2.46 13.14
C SER A 200 -18.04 3.14 11.94
N GLN A 201 -18.12 2.43 10.80
CA GLN A 201 -18.67 2.98 9.57
C GLN A 201 -19.35 1.91 8.73
N ARG A 202 -20.52 2.26 8.18
CA ARG A 202 -21.23 1.47 7.16
C ARG A 202 -21.71 2.39 6.06
N GLN A 203 -21.42 2.03 4.80
CA GLN A 203 -21.96 2.70 3.63
C GLN A 203 -22.53 1.66 2.67
N ILE A 204 -23.64 1.99 2.04
CA ILE A 204 -24.24 1.19 0.97
C ILE A 204 -24.34 2.10 -0.25
N PHE A 205 -23.95 1.62 -1.40
CA PHE A 205 -24.06 2.38 -2.63
C PHE A 205 -24.64 1.53 -3.77
N ILE A 206 -25.39 2.20 -4.63
CA ILE A 206 -25.89 1.67 -5.89
C ILE A 206 -25.42 2.62 -6.98
N LYS A 207 -24.80 2.10 -8.01
CA LYS A 207 -24.34 2.86 -9.18
C LYS A 207 -24.88 2.22 -10.44
N VAL A 208 -25.52 3.03 -11.30
CA VAL A 208 -25.90 2.65 -12.66
C VAL A 208 -24.97 3.42 -13.61
N GLN A 209 -24.31 2.71 -14.49
CA GLN A 209 -23.50 3.28 -15.55
C GLN A 209 -24.16 3.00 -16.87
N TYR A 210 -24.39 4.05 -17.67
CA TYR A 210 -24.94 3.97 -19.01
C TYR A 210 -24.03 4.72 -19.98
N LEU A 211 -23.60 4.07 -21.05
CA LEU A 211 -22.81 4.70 -22.10
C LEU A 211 -23.74 5.05 -23.25
N TRP A 212 -23.91 6.35 -23.48
CA TRP A 212 -24.66 6.87 -24.64
C TRP A 212 -23.67 7.03 -25.80
N GLN A 213 -23.96 6.37 -26.93
CA GLN A 213 -23.26 6.59 -28.18
C GLN A 213 -24.18 7.41 -29.10
N MET A 214 -23.74 8.61 -29.49
CA MET A 214 -24.35 9.39 -30.57
C MET A 214 -23.69 9.03 -31.91
#